data_d6c69d652050694c743d31fa34c75fc3
#
_entry.id   d6c69d652050694c743d31fa34c75fc3
#
_cell.length_a   1.000
_cell.length_b   1.000
_cell.length_c   1.000
_cell.angle_alpha   90.00
_cell.angle_beta   90.00
_cell.angle_gamma   90.00
#
_symmetry.space_group_name_H-M   'P 1'
#
loop_
_entity.id
_entity.type
_entity.pdbx_description
1 polymer ?
#
loop_
_entity_poly.entity_id
_entity_poly.type
_entity_poly.pdbx_seq_one_letter_code
_entity_poly.pdbx_strand_id
1 'polypeptide(L)'
;MLFTRALGFRASLISLAGLVTGIVLSASATGAEPGSLPAIDAEQWALQKEVDNIRIYTMDQPGSGFQAFKAVAELDAPVENLMAVMINPESCEEWVLNCSESYAFGQGDFHDRYAYSVNDMPWPVTDRDYVLRIRTRGDADTGQVIMDLNATPGMRAEYSSRVRVDVSNTLYQFTPRGDRTHMVWVQHTEPNGSLPGWLVNNLLVDIPVESMQALEAVAQSDKYQGYRLEWAEDGNLQGV
;
A
#
# COMPACT_ATOMS: atom_id res chain seq x y z
N MET A 1 21.45 -86.90 52.27
CA MET A 1 22.19 -86.87 50.97
C MET A 1 21.20 -86.40 49.92
N LEU A 2 21.34 -85.21 49.43
CA LEU A 2 21.21 -84.77 48.04
C LEU A 2 21.10 -83.25 48.05
N PHE A 3 22.08 -82.65 47.43
CA PHE A 3 22.19 -81.23 47.18
C PHE A 3 21.20 -80.80 46.05
N THR A 4 20.44 -79.73 46.25
CA THR A 4 19.75 -79.11 45.16
C THR A 4 20.17 -77.64 45.11
N ARG A 5 20.86 -77.24 44.02
CA ARG A 5 21.24 -75.89 43.72
C ARG A 5 20.05 -75.10 43.21
N ALA A 6 19.79 -73.97 43.80
CA ALA A 6 18.88 -72.96 43.24
C ALA A 6 19.59 -72.02 42.30
N LEU A 7 19.16 -71.92 41.03
CA LEU A 7 19.53 -70.94 40.07
C LEU A 7 18.77 -69.63 40.30
N GLY A 8 19.42 -68.57 40.64
CA GLY A 8 18.86 -67.22 40.69
C GLY A 8 18.73 -66.61 39.32
N PHE A 9 17.51 -66.29 38.91
CA PHE A 9 17.26 -65.47 37.71
C PHE A 9 17.33 -63.98 38.11
N ARG A 10 18.28 -63.27 37.59
CA ARG A 10 18.30 -61.78 37.65
C ARG A 10 17.49 -61.22 36.51
N ALA A 11 16.38 -60.57 36.78
CA ALA A 11 15.65 -59.78 35.81
C ALA A 11 16.30 -58.41 35.69
N SER A 12 16.85 -58.11 34.54
CA SER A 12 17.29 -56.77 34.18
C SER A 12 16.10 -55.92 33.72
N LEU A 13 15.75 -54.92 34.48
CA LEU A 13 14.83 -53.85 34.08
C LEU A 13 15.55 -52.89 33.13
N ILE A 14 15.20 -52.92 31.85
CA ILE A 14 15.62 -51.92 30.87
C ILE A 14 14.64 -50.76 30.99
N SER A 15 15.08 -49.63 31.57
CA SER A 15 14.36 -48.36 31.54
C SER A 15 14.52 -47.75 30.15
N LEU A 16 13.40 -47.70 29.41
CA LEU A 16 13.30 -46.93 28.16
C LEU A 16 13.00 -45.48 28.51
N ALA A 17 14.02 -44.62 28.55
CA ALA A 17 13.84 -43.18 28.65
C ALA A 17 13.47 -42.63 27.25
N GLY A 18 12.17 -42.36 27.04
CA GLY A 18 11.68 -41.69 25.84
C GLY A 18 12.09 -40.23 25.84
N LEU A 19 13.00 -39.87 24.93
CA LEU A 19 13.38 -38.48 24.64
C LEU A 19 12.25 -37.86 23.81
N VAL A 20 11.35 -37.10 24.44
CA VAL A 20 10.38 -36.26 23.74
C VAL A 20 11.11 -35.02 23.31
N THR A 21 11.56 -35.00 22.04
CA THR A 21 12.10 -33.80 21.40
C THR A 21 10.91 -32.88 21.04
N GLY A 22 10.62 -31.93 21.91
CA GLY A 22 9.67 -30.85 21.62
C GLY A 22 10.25 -29.98 20.50
N ILE A 23 9.66 -30.02 19.30
CA ILE A 23 9.90 -29.05 18.24
C ILE A 23 9.21 -27.77 18.68
N VAL A 24 9.97 -26.82 19.20
CA VAL A 24 9.52 -25.46 19.40
C VAL A 24 9.51 -24.82 18.02
N LEU A 25 8.32 -24.74 17.39
CA LEU A 25 8.14 -23.84 16.25
C LEU A 25 8.28 -22.40 16.78
N SER A 26 9.44 -21.82 16.61
CA SER A 26 9.61 -20.38 16.76
C SER A 26 8.88 -19.73 15.58
N ALA A 27 7.69 -19.21 15.83
CA ALA A 27 7.07 -18.27 14.90
C ALA A 27 7.99 -17.05 14.84
N SER A 28 8.75 -16.91 13.77
CA SER A 28 9.45 -15.69 13.43
C SER A 28 8.39 -14.66 13.16
N ALA A 29 8.11 -13.77 14.11
CA ALA A 29 7.44 -12.53 13.84
C ALA A 29 8.36 -11.77 12.87
N THR A 30 8.04 -11.79 11.58
CA THR A 30 8.62 -10.90 10.59
C THR A 30 8.19 -9.50 10.99
N GLY A 31 9.01 -8.82 11.78
CA GLY A 31 8.86 -7.40 12.04
C GLY A 31 8.89 -6.70 10.69
N ALA A 32 7.83 -5.96 10.36
CA ALA A 32 7.83 -5.12 9.18
C ALA A 32 9.02 -4.16 9.25
N GLU A 33 9.78 -4.05 8.16
CA GLU A 33 10.85 -3.06 8.04
C GLU A 33 10.25 -1.66 8.29
N PRO A 34 10.93 -0.77 9.04
CA PRO A 34 10.46 0.59 9.23
C PRO A 34 10.17 1.26 7.88
N GLY A 35 8.95 1.73 7.70
CA GLY A 35 8.49 2.36 6.46
C GLY A 35 7.89 1.43 5.40
N SER A 36 7.81 0.10 5.64
CA SER A 36 7.06 -0.79 4.74
C SER A 36 5.54 -0.63 4.96
N LEU A 37 4.78 -0.74 3.86
CA LEU A 37 3.31 -0.77 3.96
C LEU A 37 2.84 -2.05 4.65
N PRO A 38 1.75 -1.98 5.45
CA PRO A 38 1.08 -3.17 5.92
C PRO A 38 0.52 -3.99 4.77
N ALA A 39 0.45 -5.31 4.95
CA ALA A 39 -0.22 -6.18 3.98
C ALA A 39 -1.70 -5.79 3.84
N ILE A 40 -2.23 -5.86 2.62
CA ILE A 40 -3.63 -5.50 2.32
C ILE A 40 -4.60 -6.34 3.15
N ASP A 41 -4.28 -7.61 3.39
CA ASP A 41 -5.08 -8.62 4.10
C ASP A 41 -4.72 -8.75 5.59
N ALA A 42 -3.89 -7.86 6.15
CA ALA A 42 -3.56 -7.89 7.57
C ALA A 42 -4.84 -7.81 8.45
N GLU A 43 -4.89 -8.61 9.50
CA GLU A 43 -6.05 -8.68 10.40
C GLU A 43 -6.24 -7.42 11.26
N GLN A 44 -5.19 -6.62 11.43
CA GLN A 44 -5.17 -5.45 12.30
C GLN A 44 -5.85 -4.20 11.70
N TRP A 45 -6.31 -4.25 10.45
CA TRP A 45 -7.03 -3.15 9.83
C TRP A 45 -8.37 -2.88 10.54
N ALA A 46 -8.52 -1.69 11.10
CA ALA A 46 -9.74 -1.25 11.78
C ALA A 46 -10.59 -0.37 10.87
N LEU A 47 -11.84 -0.76 10.61
CA LEU A 47 -12.79 0.05 9.84
C LEU A 47 -13.08 1.37 10.57
N GLN A 48 -12.89 2.50 9.87
CA GLN A 48 -13.11 3.85 10.40
C GLN A 48 -14.34 4.51 9.77
N LYS A 49 -14.57 4.28 8.48
CA LYS A 49 -15.64 4.96 7.75
C LYS A 49 -16.11 4.07 6.60
N GLU A 50 -17.42 4.13 6.32
CA GLU A 50 -18.03 3.55 5.14
C GLU A 50 -18.98 4.59 4.54
N VAL A 51 -18.77 4.94 3.28
CA VAL A 51 -19.59 5.91 2.53
C VAL A 51 -19.81 5.33 1.13
N ASP A 52 -21.07 5.13 0.78
CA ASP A 52 -21.47 4.51 -0.49
C ASP A 52 -20.75 3.16 -0.69
N ASN A 53 -19.91 3.06 -1.71
CA ASN A 53 -19.10 1.88 -2.04
C ASN A 53 -17.64 1.98 -1.55
N ILE A 54 -17.29 2.99 -0.72
CA ILE A 54 -15.93 3.23 -0.23
C ILE A 54 -15.84 2.89 1.25
N ARG A 55 -14.84 2.07 1.61
CA ARG A 55 -14.51 1.71 2.99
C ARG A 55 -13.10 2.14 3.32
N ILE A 56 -12.95 2.84 4.45
CA ILE A 56 -11.66 3.30 4.96
C ILE A 56 -11.32 2.57 6.23
N TYR A 57 -10.12 2.04 6.26
CA TYR A 57 -9.53 1.36 7.41
C TYR A 57 -8.25 2.08 7.82
N THR A 58 -7.91 2.05 9.11
CA THR A 58 -6.60 2.49 9.60
C THR A 58 -5.89 1.39 10.38
N MET A 59 -4.58 1.52 10.50
CA MET A 59 -3.74 0.59 11.23
C MET A 59 -2.50 1.30 11.78
N ASP A 60 -2.18 1.04 13.05
CA ASP A 60 -0.97 1.57 13.66
C ASP A 60 0.28 1.03 12.96
N GLN A 61 1.29 1.90 12.81
CA GLN A 61 2.57 1.54 12.21
C GLN A 61 3.66 1.47 13.27
N PRO A 62 4.39 0.36 13.37
CA PRO A 62 5.51 0.24 14.30
C PRO A 62 6.54 1.33 14.10
N GLY A 63 6.86 2.09 15.16
CA GLY A 63 7.85 3.16 15.14
C GLY A 63 7.36 4.49 14.56
N SER A 64 6.09 4.61 14.16
CA SER A 64 5.46 5.84 13.68
C SER A 64 4.44 6.38 14.67
N GLY A 65 4.31 7.70 14.73
CA GLY A 65 3.18 8.38 15.38
C GLY A 65 1.95 8.52 14.48
N PHE A 66 2.04 8.09 13.21
CA PHE A 66 0.97 8.17 12.22
C PHE A 66 0.53 6.77 11.79
N GLN A 67 -0.77 6.62 11.63
CA GLN A 67 -1.36 5.37 11.13
C GLN A 67 -1.20 5.26 9.62
N ALA A 68 -1.18 4.04 9.09
CA ALA A 68 -1.49 3.79 7.70
C ALA A 68 -3.00 3.77 7.49
N PHE A 69 -3.46 4.11 6.28
CA PHE A 69 -4.82 3.85 5.88
C PHE A 69 -4.89 2.85 4.72
N LYS A 70 -6.03 2.19 4.62
CA LYS A 70 -6.44 1.38 3.48
C LYS A 70 -7.83 1.82 3.06
N ALA A 71 -7.96 2.29 1.82
CA ALA A 71 -9.24 2.57 1.18
C ALA A 71 -9.58 1.46 0.18
N VAL A 72 -10.81 1.00 0.18
CA VAL A 72 -11.31 -0.05 -0.73
C VAL A 72 -12.61 0.41 -1.35
N ALA A 73 -12.70 0.35 -2.67
CA ALA A 73 -13.92 0.72 -3.40
C ALA A 73 -14.14 -0.13 -4.65
N GLU A 74 -15.40 -0.19 -5.10
CA GLU A 74 -15.79 -0.66 -6.43
C GLU A 74 -16.12 0.58 -7.26
N LEU A 75 -15.16 1.03 -8.09
CA LEU A 75 -15.31 2.21 -8.93
C LEU A 75 -16.08 1.87 -10.20
N ASP A 76 -17.01 2.74 -10.59
CA ASP A 76 -17.83 2.60 -11.80
C ASP A 76 -17.07 3.14 -13.03
N ALA A 77 -15.90 2.58 -13.26
CA ALA A 77 -15.02 2.87 -14.39
C ALA A 77 -14.12 1.65 -14.68
N PRO A 78 -13.85 1.33 -15.96
CA PRO A 78 -12.92 0.27 -16.32
C PRO A 78 -11.48 0.65 -15.94
N VAL A 79 -10.63 -0.37 -15.72
CA VAL A 79 -9.23 -0.19 -15.29
C VAL A 79 -8.47 0.71 -16.28
N GLU A 80 -8.73 0.59 -17.58
CA GLU A 80 -8.08 1.37 -18.63
C GLU A 80 -8.26 2.87 -18.45
N ASN A 81 -9.49 3.29 -18.12
CA ASN A 81 -9.80 4.70 -17.90
C ASN A 81 -9.14 5.23 -16.63
N LEU A 82 -9.20 4.44 -15.56
CA LEU A 82 -8.51 4.77 -14.29
C LEU A 82 -7.00 4.88 -14.51
N MET A 83 -6.41 3.95 -15.25
CA MET A 83 -4.99 3.99 -15.56
C MET A 83 -4.60 5.18 -16.45
N ALA A 84 -5.45 5.56 -17.41
CA ALA A 84 -5.24 6.77 -18.20
C ALA A 84 -5.16 8.05 -17.33
N VAL A 85 -5.97 8.12 -16.27
CA VAL A 85 -5.85 9.17 -15.24
C VAL A 85 -4.54 9.03 -14.47
N MET A 86 -4.24 7.84 -13.96
CA MET A 86 -3.14 7.59 -13.03
C MET A 86 -1.73 7.74 -13.64
N ILE A 87 -1.58 7.53 -14.95
CA ILE A 87 -0.28 7.71 -15.64
C ILE A 87 0.02 9.17 -15.97
N ASN A 88 -0.99 10.02 -16.01
CA ASN A 88 -0.83 11.46 -16.21
C ASN A 88 -0.55 12.15 -14.86
N PRO A 89 0.70 12.60 -14.59
CA PRO A 89 1.02 13.21 -13.30
C PRO A 89 0.25 14.50 -13.04
N GLU A 90 -0.12 15.26 -14.06
CA GLU A 90 -0.90 16.50 -13.94
C GLU A 90 -2.34 16.23 -13.48
N SER A 91 -2.85 15.00 -13.65
CA SER A 91 -4.20 14.62 -13.20
C SER A 91 -4.36 14.63 -11.67
N CYS A 92 -3.26 14.67 -10.91
CA CYS A 92 -3.32 14.79 -9.46
C CYS A 92 -4.22 15.95 -9.02
N GLU A 93 -4.15 17.09 -9.73
CA GLU A 93 -4.97 18.27 -9.47
C GLU A 93 -6.47 18.04 -9.78
N GLU A 94 -6.79 17.02 -10.59
CA GLU A 94 -8.17 16.70 -10.97
C GLU A 94 -8.88 15.79 -9.95
N TRP A 95 -8.12 14.93 -9.23
CA TRP A 95 -8.75 13.91 -8.38
C TRP A 95 -8.18 13.79 -6.95
N VAL A 96 -6.90 14.13 -6.71
CA VAL A 96 -6.37 14.09 -5.34
C VAL A 96 -6.77 15.36 -4.62
N LEU A 97 -7.58 15.23 -3.58
CA LEU A 97 -8.00 16.38 -2.79
C LEU A 97 -6.77 17.12 -2.23
N ASN A 98 -6.78 18.45 -2.38
CA ASN A 98 -5.70 19.36 -2.00
C ASN A 98 -4.39 19.23 -2.82
N CYS A 99 -4.35 18.47 -3.90
CA CYS A 99 -3.22 18.53 -4.83
C CYS A 99 -3.28 19.83 -5.64
N SER A 100 -2.29 20.69 -5.50
CA SER A 100 -2.26 22.02 -6.16
C SER A 100 -1.19 22.15 -7.22
N GLU A 101 -0.26 21.23 -7.30
CA GLU A 101 0.80 21.20 -8.30
C GLU A 101 1.26 19.74 -8.48
N SER A 102 1.34 19.26 -9.72
CA SER A 102 1.95 17.95 -10.00
C SER A 102 2.48 17.86 -11.43
N TYR A 103 3.67 17.27 -11.60
CA TYR A 103 4.29 17.05 -12.90
C TYR A 103 5.35 15.95 -12.84
N ALA A 104 5.61 15.35 -14.01
CA ALA A 104 6.71 14.42 -14.18
C ALA A 104 8.05 15.16 -14.23
N PHE A 105 9.12 14.58 -13.73
CA PHE A 105 10.48 15.11 -13.85
C PHE A 105 11.51 13.98 -13.98
N GLY A 106 12.73 14.37 -14.40
CA GLY A 106 13.81 13.41 -14.59
C GLY A 106 13.62 12.53 -15.83
N GLN A 107 14.32 11.41 -15.86
CA GLN A 107 14.18 10.39 -16.88
C GLN A 107 13.42 9.21 -16.30
N GLY A 108 12.58 8.59 -17.10
CA GLY A 108 11.78 7.43 -16.70
C GLY A 108 10.92 6.95 -17.84
N ASP A 109 10.23 5.84 -17.62
CA ASP A 109 9.30 5.23 -18.56
C ASP A 109 7.97 4.89 -17.87
N PHE A 110 7.14 4.10 -18.52
CA PHE A 110 5.88 3.64 -17.94
C PHE A 110 6.07 2.83 -16.65
N HIS A 111 7.15 2.05 -16.56
CA HIS A 111 7.37 1.13 -15.43
C HIS A 111 8.04 1.80 -14.23
N ASP A 112 8.89 2.81 -14.48
CA ASP A 112 9.68 3.45 -13.42
C ASP A 112 9.91 4.93 -13.77
N ARG A 113 9.22 5.81 -13.08
CA ARG A 113 9.22 7.25 -13.35
C ARG A 113 9.18 8.06 -12.07
N TYR A 114 9.39 9.35 -12.19
CA TYR A 114 9.38 10.28 -11.07
C TYR A 114 8.35 11.37 -11.29
N ALA A 115 7.67 11.74 -10.21
CA ALA A 115 6.76 12.87 -10.15
C ALA A 115 7.05 13.74 -8.93
N TYR A 116 6.78 15.02 -9.11
CA TYR A 116 6.75 15.99 -8.03
C TYR A 116 5.30 16.42 -7.82
N SER A 117 4.87 16.55 -6.56
CA SER A 117 3.54 17.05 -6.24
C SER A 117 3.54 17.90 -4.98
N VAL A 118 2.54 18.76 -4.87
CA VAL A 118 2.29 19.63 -3.71
C VAL A 118 0.87 19.40 -3.23
N ASN A 119 0.73 19.24 -1.92
CA ASN A 119 -0.55 19.21 -1.24
C ASN A 119 -0.69 20.46 -0.37
N ASP A 120 -1.69 21.27 -0.70
CA ASP A 120 -2.06 22.44 0.08
C ASP A 120 -2.60 22.03 1.44
N MET A 121 -2.21 22.76 2.45
CA MET A 121 -2.66 22.54 3.82
C MET A 121 -3.48 23.74 4.32
N PRO A 122 -4.47 23.52 5.17
CA PRO A 122 -5.25 24.62 5.72
C PRO A 122 -4.38 25.49 6.64
N TRP A 123 -4.49 26.80 6.48
CA TRP A 123 -3.79 27.77 7.32
C TRP A 123 -4.03 27.49 8.83
N PRO A 124 -3.02 27.53 9.72
CA PRO A 124 -1.64 28.01 9.50
C PRO A 124 -0.61 26.91 9.20
N VAL A 125 -1.03 25.76 8.71
CA VAL A 125 -0.15 24.63 8.41
C VAL A 125 0.53 24.85 7.07
N THR A 126 1.85 24.68 7.00
CA THR A 126 2.64 24.79 5.79
C THR A 126 2.31 23.64 4.82
N ASP A 127 2.27 23.94 3.51
CA ASP A 127 2.06 22.93 2.47
C ASP A 127 3.13 21.84 2.49
N ARG A 128 2.79 20.66 1.99
CA ARG A 128 3.70 19.52 1.85
C ARG A 128 4.04 19.30 0.40
N ASP A 129 5.32 19.06 0.14
CA ASP A 129 5.75 18.62 -1.18
C ASP A 129 6.34 17.22 -1.16
N TYR A 130 6.16 16.53 -2.27
CA TYR A 130 6.53 15.15 -2.47
C TYR A 130 7.41 15.01 -3.71
N VAL A 131 8.47 14.25 -3.57
CA VAL A 131 9.26 13.73 -4.69
C VAL A 131 9.06 12.23 -4.70
N LEU A 132 8.34 11.71 -5.67
CA LEU A 132 7.88 10.35 -5.72
C LEU A 132 8.54 9.57 -6.85
N ARG A 133 9.00 8.35 -6.56
CA ARG A 133 9.29 7.34 -7.56
C ARG A 133 8.06 6.47 -7.72
N ILE A 134 7.59 6.32 -8.93
CA ILE A 134 6.38 5.59 -9.30
C ILE A 134 6.79 4.36 -10.09
N ARG A 135 6.42 3.18 -9.60
CA ARG A 135 6.60 1.92 -10.31
C ARG A 135 5.25 1.34 -10.67
N THR A 136 5.09 0.97 -11.94
CA THR A 136 3.85 0.39 -12.45
C THR A 136 4.14 -1.00 -12.98
N ARG A 137 3.29 -1.96 -12.63
CA ARG A 137 3.31 -3.33 -13.14
C ARG A 137 1.89 -3.85 -13.31
N GLY A 138 1.72 -4.84 -14.16
CA GLY A 138 0.44 -5.50 -14.35
C GLY A 138 0.63 -6.99 -14.66
N ASP A 139 -0.47 -7.71 -14.57
CA ASP A 139 -0.59 -9.14 -14.83
C ASP A 139 -1.71 -9.36 -15.85
N ALA A 140 -1.36 -9.81 -17.07
CA ALA A 140 -2.30 -10.01 -18.16
C ALA A 140 -3.34 -11.10 -17.86
N ASP A 141 -3.00 -12.13 -17.07
CA ASP A 141 -3.92 -13.23 -16.75
C ASP A 141 -5.10 -12.76 -15.90
N THR A 142 -4.85 -11.78 -15.02
CA THR A 142 -5.87 -11.21 -14.14
C THR A 142 -6.37 -9.84 -14.57
N GLY A 143 -5.65 -9.18 -15.47
CA GLY A 143 -5.86 -7.77 -15.83
C GLY A 143 -5.54 -6.79 -14.69
N GLN A 144 -4.98 -7.27 -13.59
CA GLN A 144 -4.65 -6.44 -12.42
C GLN A 144 -3.48 -5.50 -12.72
N VAL A 145 -3.60 -4.26 -12.28
CA VAL A 145 -2.52 -3.27 -12.32
C VAL A 145 -2.18 -2.82 -10.91
N ILE A 146 -0.90 -2.71 -10.63
CA ILE A 146 -0.37 -2.23 -9.35
C ILE A 146 0.59 -1.06 -9.60
N MET A 147 0.43 -0.01 -8.80
CA MET A 147 1.33 1.14 -8.76
C MET A 147 1.88 1.32 -7.35
N ASP A 148 3.19 1.34 -7.23
CA ASP A 148 3.90 1.68 -5.99
C ASP A 148 4.48 3.09 -6.12
N LEU A 149 4.16 3.98 -5.18
CA LEU A 149 4.70 5.33 -5.10
C LEU A 149 5.49 5.47 -3.80
N ASN A 150 6.77 5.79 -3.91
CA ASN A 150 7.65 5.91 -2.74
C ASN A 150 8.36 7.28 -2.74
N ALA A 151 8.37 7.95 -1.60
CA ALA A 151 9.12 9.17 -1.44
C ALA A 151 10.62 8.97 -1.69
N THR A 152 11.20 9.86 -2.48
CA THR A 152 12.63 9.91 -2.82
C THR A 152 13.15 11.34 -2.67
N PRO A 153 13.17 11.90 -1.45
CA PRO A 153 13.34 13.34 -1.21
C PRO A 153 14.63 13.93 -1.78
N GLY A 154 15.71 13.15 -1.80
CA GLY A 154 17.02 13.61 -2.30
C GLY A 154 17.13 13.85 -3.81
N MET A 155 16.10 13.46 -4.61
CA MET A 155 16.12 13.64 -6.06
C MET A 155 15.83 15.07 -6.53
N ARG A 156 15.40 15.96 -5.61
CA ARG A 156 15.11 17.37 -5.91
C ARG A 156 15.42 18.25 -4.71
N ALA A 157 15.91 19.46 -4.96
CA ALA A 157 16.13 20.46 -3.92
C ALA A 157 14.81 20.83 -3.21
N GLU A 158 14.91 21.12 -1.93
CA GLU A 158 13.77 21.54 -1.13
C GLU A 158 13.45 23.03 -1.33
N TYR A 159 12.18 23.37 -1.15
CA TYR A 159 11.71 24.74 -1.13
C TYR A 159 11.51 25.20 0.32
N SER A 160 12.00 26.37 0.66
CA SER A 160 11.86 26.92 2.03
C SER A 160 10.41 27.25 2.43
N SER A 161 9.51 27.32 1.46
CA SER A 161 8.08 27.60 1.67
C SER A 161 7.23 26.36 1.85
N ARG A 162 7.81 25.16 1.73
CA ARG A 162 7.12 23.86 1.80
C ARG A 162 7.85 22.94 2.76
N VAL A 163 7.13 21.97 3.31
CA VAL A 163 7.71 20.89 4.12
C VAL A 163 7.85 19.66 3.24
N ARG A 164 9.09 19.23 2.98
CA ARG A 164 9.37 18.00 2.24
C ARG A 164 8.93 16.79 3.05
N VAL A 165 8.16 15.90 2.41
CA VAL A 165 7.81 14.61 2.97
C VAL A 165 8.90 13.60 2.63
N ASP A 166 9.59 13.09 3.67
CA ASP A 166 10.71 12.17 3.51
C ASP A 166 10.26 10.71 3.44
N VAL A 167 9.15 10.38 4.10
CA VAL A 167 8.60 9.03 4.15
C VAL A 167 7.14 9.09 3.70
N SER A 168 6.89 8.55 2.53
CA SER A 168 5.56 8.28 2.02
C SER A 168 5.63 7.04 1.14
N ASN A 169 4.84 6.04 1.49
CA ASN A 169 4.70 4.82 0.73
C ASN A 169 3.23 4.64 0.40
N THR A 170 2.94 4.46 -0.87
CA THR A 170 1.59 4.28 -1.39
C THR A 170 1.55 3.10 -2.33
N LEU A 171 0.52 2.28 -2.20
CA LEU A 171 0.20 1.21 -3.14
C LEU A 171 -1.22 1.43 -3.65
N TYR A 172 -1.38 1.47 -4.96
CA TYR A 172 -2.66 1.34 -5.64
C TYR A 172 -2.73 -0.02 -6.32
N GLN A 173 -3.84 -0.72 -6.11
CA GLN A 173 -4.14 -1.96 -6.81
C GLN A 173 -5.50 -1.83 -7.49
N PHE A 174 -5.52 -2.04 -8.79
CA PHE A 174 -6.71 -2.01 -9.63
C PHE A 174 -6.97 -3.41 -10.16
N THR A 175 -8.13 -3.97 -9.86
CA THR A 175 -8.53 -5.30 -10.31
C THR A 175 -9.83 -5.19 -11.10
N PRO A 176 -9.86 -5.58 -12.38
CA PRO A 176 -11.06 -5.46 -13.21
C PRO A 176 -12.21 -6.33 -12.70
N ARG A 177 -13.43 -5.79 -12.80
CA ARG A 177 -14.69 -6.43 -12.46
C ARG A 177 -15.74 -6.17 -13.56
N GLY A 178 -15.48 -6.65 -14.76
CA GLY A 178 -16.26 -6.29 -15.96
C GLY A 178 -15.94 -4.86 -16.37
N ASP A 179 -16.96 -4.01 -16.42
CA ASP A 179 -16.89 -2.57 -16.72
C ASP A 179 -16.60 -1.69 -15.48
N ARG A 180 -16.34 -2.32 -14.33
CA ARG A 180 -15.99 -1.69 -13.05
C ARG A 180 -14.61 -2.13 -12.57
N THR A 181 -14.09 -1.45 -11.57
CA THR A 181 -12.79 -1.75 -10.99
C THR A 181 -12.86 -1.84 -9.48
N HIS A 182 -12.40 -2.97 -8.94
CA HIS A 182 -12.08 -3.07 -7.52
C HIS A 182 -10.74 -2.38 -7.27
N MET A 183 -10.77 -1.27 -6.55
CA MET A 183 -9.58 -0.50 -6.19
C MET A 183 -9.23 -0.68 -4.72
N VAL A 184 -7.95 -0.92 -4.45
CA VAL A 184 -7.38 -0.85 -3.11
C VAL A 184 -6.28 0.22 -3.11
N TRP A 185 -6.35 1.13 -2.17
CA TRP A 185 -5.34 2.15 -1.91
C TRP A 185 -4.81 1.99 -0.50
N VAL A 186 -3.55 1.63 -0.34
CA VAL A 186 -2.86 1.58 0.96
C VAL A 186 -1.81 2.67 1.00
N GLN A 187 -1.77 3.44 2.07
CA GLN A 187 -0.76 4.49 2.22
C GLN A 187 -0.33 4.64 3.68
N HIS A 188 0.96 4.88 3.86
CA HIS A 188 1.55 5.37 5.11
C HIS A 188 2.48 6.55 4.79
N THR A 189 2.31 7.65 5.52
CA THR A 189 3.07 8.88 5.33
C THR A 189 3.47 9.46 6.67
N GLU A 190 4.74 9.85 6.77
CA GLU A 190 5.26 10.73 7.84
C GLU A 190 5.24 12.16 7.31
N PRO A 191 4.23 12.97 7.62
CA PRO A 191 4.01 14.25 6.94
C PRO A 191 5.01 15.34 7.35
N ASN A 192 5.96 15.03 8.22
CA ASN A 192 6.94 15.92 8.84
C ASN A 192 6.31 17.17 9.50
N GLY A 193 7.03 17.75 10.45
CA GLY A 193 6.52 18.88 11.21
C GLY A 193 5.35 18.52 12.14
N SER A 194 4.74 19.52 12.75
CA SER A 194 3.60 19.35 13.66
C SER A 194 2.28 19.49 12.92
N LEU A 195 1.37 18.51 13.08
CA LEU A 195 0.01 18.55 12.57
C LEU A 195 -1.01 18.52 13.70
N PRO A 196 -2.06 19.35 13.65
CA PRO A 196 -3.20 19.23 14.56
C PRO A 196 -3.90 17.87 14.40
N GLY A 197 -4.39 17.28 15.50
CA GLY A 197 -5.03 15.96 15.48
C GLY A 197 -6.26 15.86 14.54
N TRP A 198 -7.05 16.94 14.42
CA TRP A 198 -8.18 16.97 13.49
C TRP A 198 -7.75 16.85 12.02
N LEU A 199 -6.58 17.44 11.68
CA LEU A 199 -6.05 17.37 10.32
C LEU A 199 -5.52 15.97 10.02
N VAL A 200 -4.90 15.30 10.99
CA VAL A 200 -4.46 13.91 10.84
C VAL A 200 -5.65 13.01 10.49
N ASN A 201 -6.76 13.13 11.22
CA ASN A 201 -7.97 12.35 10.91
C ASN A 201 -8.53 12.66 9.51
N ASN A 202 -8.54 13.94 9.11
CA ASN A 202 -8.98 14.33 7.77
C ASN A 202 -8.10 13.71 6.68
N LEU A 203 -6.76 13.75 6.85
CA LEU A 203 -5.81 13.15 5.92
C LEU A 203 -6.00 11.62 5.77
N LEU A 204 -6.35 10.93 6.86
CA LEU A 204 -6.46 9.47 6.87
C LEU A 204 -7.84 8.96 6.42
N VAL A 205 -8.90 9.74 6.57
CA VAL A 205 -10.28 9.26 6.42
C VAL A 205 -11.04 10.02 5.34
N ASP A 206 -11.09 11.36 5.43
CA ASP A 206 -11.94 12.16 4.54
C ASP A 206 -11.30 12.35 3.17
N ILE A 207 -10.02 12.69 3.11
CA ILE A 207 -9.29 12.89 1.86
C ILE A 207 -9.31 11.65 0.95
N PRO A 208 -9.05 10.42 1.43
CA PRO A 208 -9.16 9.23 0.59
C PRO A 208 -10.57 9.02 0.03
N VAL A 209 -11.63 9.28 0.81
CA VAL A 209 -13.01 9.14 0.32
C VAL A 209 -13.27 10.11 -0.82
N GLU A 210 -13.01 11.40 -0.61
CA GLU A 210 -13.28 12.44 -1.60
C GLU A 210 -12.40 12.26 -2.85
N SER A 211 -11.14 11.86 -2.68
CA SER A 211 -10.23 11.57 -3.79
C SER A 211 -10.68 10.37 -4.63
N MET A 212 -11.18 9.29 -4.01
CA MET A 212 -11.70 8.14 -4.77
C MET A 212 -12.97 8.47 -5.53
N GLN A 213 -13.88 9.27 -4.95
CA GLN A 213 -15.08 9.77 -5.65
C GLN A 213 -14.70 10.67 -6.83
N ALA A 214 -13.72 11.56 -6.64
CA ALA A 214 -13.21 12.40 -7.73
C ALA A 214 -12.52 11.57 -8.82
N LEU A 215 -11.70 10.56 -8.46
CA LEU A 215 -11.05 9.68 -9.42
C LEU A 215 -12.06 8.94 -10.30
N GLU A 216 -13.13 8.41 -9.71
CA GLU A 216 -14.23 7.79 -10.46
C GLU A 216 -14.84 8.76 -11.46
N ALA A 217 -15.21 9.96 -11.00
CA ALA A 217 -15.81 10.99 -11.85
C ALA A 217 -14.87 11.45 -12.99
N VAL A 218 -13.59 11.63 -12.71
CA VAL A 218 -12.57 12.01 -13.70
C VAL A 218 -12.38 10.91 -14.74
N ALA A 219 -12.30 9.64 -14.31
CA ALA A 219 -12.15 8.49 -15.21
C ALA A 219 -13.36 8.29 -16.14
N GLN A 220 -14.54 8.78 -15.76
CA GLN A 220 -15.74 8.77 -16.60
C GLN A 220 -15.80 9.93 -17.61
N SER A 221 -14.94 10.94 -17.51
CA SER A 221 -14.92 12.08 -18.43
C SER A 221 -14.43 11.68 -19.83
N ASP A 222 -14.87 12.42 -20.87
CA ASP A 222 -14.50 12.16 -22.26
C ASP A 222 -12.98 12.14 -22.50
N LYS A 223 -12.22 12.90 -21.71
CA LYS A 223 -10.75 12.99 -21.77
C LYS A 223 -10.07 11.63 -21.55
N TYR A 224 -10.66 10.76 -20.77
CA TYR A 224 -10.06 9.50 -20.34
C TYR A 224 -10.80 8.27 -20.89
N GLN A 225 -11.58 8.44 -21.99
CA GLN A 225 -12.27 7.35 -22.67
C GLN A 225 -11.44 6.77 -23.81
N GLY A 226 -11.67 5.49 -24.11
CA GLY A 226 -11.10 4.82 -25.28
C GLY A 226 -9.67 4.33 -25.11
N TYR A 227 -9.11 4.43 -23.93
CA TYR A 227 -7.80 3.86 -23.59
C TYR A 227 -7.86 2.33 -23.48
N ARG A 228 -6.70 1.69 -23.62
CA ARG A 228 -6.56 0.24 -23.51
C ARG A 228 -5.23 -0.09 -22.84
N LEU A 229 -5.24 -1.12 -21.99
CA LEU A 229 -3.99 -1.67 -21.45
C LEU A 229 -3.22 -2.38 -22.56
N GLU A 230 -1.95 -2.01 -22.72
CA GLU A 230 -1.03 -2.60 -23.69
C GLU A 230 -0.19 -3.69 -23.02
N TRP A 231 -0.35 -4.93 -23.45
CA TRP A 231 0.34 -6.09 -22.89
C TRP A 231 1.41 -6.61 -23.86
N ALA A 232 2.59 -6.94 -23.36
CA ALA A 232 3.60 -7.66 -24.11
C ALA A 232 3.27 -9.15 -24.23
N GLU A 233 3.98 -9.86 -25.12
CA GLU A 233 3.79 -11.30 -25.33
C GLU A 233 4.07 -12.14 -24.06
N ASP A 234 4.92 -11.66 -23.16
CA ASP A 234 5.23 -12.29 -21.87
C ASP A 234 4.22 -11.97 -20.76
N GLY A 235 3.14 -11.24 -21.05
CA GLY A 235 2.09 -10.86 -20.11
C GLY A 235 2.40 -9.64 -19.27
N ASN A 236 3.53 -8.96 -19.47
CA ASN A 236 3.85 -7.72 -18.77
C ASN A 236 3.09 -6.53 -19.36
N LEU A 237 2.55 -5.67 -18.51
CA LEU A 237 1.91 -4.42 -18.93
C LEU A 237 2.98 -3.47 -19.47
N GLN A 238 2.76 -2.89 -20.65
CA GLN A 238 3.71 -1.99 -21.32
C GLN A 238 3.23 -0.54 -21.38
N GLY A 239 1.92 -0.32 -21.31
CA GLY A 239 1.34 1.02 -21.45
C GLY A 239 -0.18 1.03 -21.28
N VAL A 240 -0.74 2.21 -21.52
CA VAL A 240 -2.20 2.47 -21.56
C VAL A 240 -2.54 3.38 -22.71
#